data_44816b475acf07f60bc04136ee4afc2b
#
_entry.id   44816b475acf07f60bc04136ee4afc2b
#
_cell.length_a   1.000
_cell.length_b   1.000
_cell.length_c   1.000
_cell.angle_alpha   90.00
_cell.angle_beta   90.00
_cell.angle_gamma   90.00
#
_symmetry.space_group_name_H-M   'P 1'
#
loop_
_entity.id
_entity.type
_entity.pdbx_description
1 polymer ?
#
loop_
_entity_poly.entity_id
_entity_poly.type
_entity_poly.pdbx_seq_one_letter_code
_entity_poly.pdbx_strand_id
1 'polypeptide(L)'
;MTERTSPAPAESRAPLVRAVGAAYNASNVTFRVLRAFGWGPLLNLGYYPFGKPLTLLNFLVTPLLFSPFFRLPAAQLNLVKKSLALLDLGSGHRVLDVGCGRGTSSYVMASAFPDAQVTGIDLLPENVAVAHTLYGNTSNLIYREGDAMQLDFPDRSFDRVLCLEAAFHFPDRARFLSELSRLVGAGGRAVIVDFMWKDDAARHVCNAETSRLVRSTWQWESFDSVHEYERNARANGFTIEACVDWSAHVTAPLRTIFNRVASLVQWTWGRALLMRLNPLLRAFTDEDWQEFGRSARAHTDIHRHTRYVALVLKR
;
A
#
# COMPACT_ATOMS: atom_id res chain seq x y z
N MET A 1 21.24 -4.75 30.46
CA MET A 1 21.73 -5.45 29.27
C MET A 1 20.65 -6.42 28.88
N THR A 2 19.78 -6.03 27.96
CA THR A 2 18.75 -6.91 27.37
C THR A 2 19.43 -7.64 26.21
N GLU A 3 19.47 -8.98 26.28
CA GLU A 3 19.96 -9.83 25.20
C GLU A 3 19.26 -9.47 23.88
N ARG A 4 20.05 -9.10 22.90
CA ARG A 4 19.59 -8.98 21.51
C ARG A 4 19.19 -10.38 21.05
N THR A 5 17.91 -10.64 20.94
CA THR A 5 17.46 -11.81 20.18
C THR A 5 17.94 -11.64 18.75
N SER A 6 18.78 -12.57 18.31
CA SER A 6 19.23 -12.65 16.91
C SER A 6 18.05 -12.57 15.96
N PRO A 7 18.22 -11.99 14.74
CA PRO A 7 17.16 -11.97 13.75
C PRO A 7 16.60 -13.38 13.55
N ALA A 8 15.28 -13.49 13.46
CA ALA A 8 14.64 -14.77 13.26
C ALA A 8 15.24 -15.45 12.01
N PRO A 9 15.58 -16.75 12.07
CA PRO A 9 16.20 -17.45 10.96
C PRO A 9 15.37 -17.26 9.68
N ALA A 10 16.02 -17.18 8.51
CA ALA A 10 15.36 -17.01 7.21
C ALA A 10 14.23 -18.04 6.99
N GLU A 11 14.38 -19.25 7.54
CA GLU A 11 13.37 -20.31 7.51
C GLU A 11 12.06 -19.93 8.24
N SER A 12 12.10 -19.14 9.30
CA SER A 12 10.90 -18.71 10.03
C SER A 12 10.07 -17.65 9.27
N ARG A 13 10.69 -16.95 8.33
CA ARG A 13 10.04 -15.93 7.48
C ARG A 13 9.47 -16.51 6.19
N ALA A 14 9.92 -17.67 5.75
CA ALA A 14 9.54 -18.27 4.48
C ALA A 14 8.02 -18.42 4.26
N PRO A 15 7.17 -18.75 5.27
CA PRO A 15 5.72 -18.78 5.10
C PRO A 15 5.13 -17.40 4.80
N LEU A 16 5.57 -16.35 5.50
CA LEU A 16 5.10 -14.98 5.32
C LEU A 16 5.53 -14.42 3.95
N VAL A 17 6.79 -14.63 3.57
CA VAL A 17 7.31 -14.25 2.24
C VAL A 17 6.49 -14.91 1.13
N ARG A 18 6.19 -16.21 1.24
CA ARG A 18 5.33 -16.91 0.26
C ARG A 18 3.92 -16.36 0.24
N ALA A 19 3.32 -16.11 1.39
CA ALA A 19 1.96 -15.59 1.49
C ALA A 19 1.87 -14.20 0.86
N VAL A 20 2.72 -13.25 1.26
CA VAL A 20 2.74 -11.89 0.71
C VAL A 20 3.10 -11.91 -0.77
N GLY A 21 4.08 -12.73 -1.19
CA GLY A 21 4.47 -12.89 -2.59
C GLY A 21 3.32 -13.36 -3.48
N ALA A 22 2.40 -14.20 -2.97
CA ALA A 22 1.23 -14.66 -3.71
C ALA A 22 0.28 -13.51 -4.08
N ALA A 23 0.19 -12.46 -3.27
CA ALA A 23 -0.63 -11.29 -3.59
C ALA A 23 -0.13 -10.52 -4.82
N TYR A 24 1.18 -10.55 -5.07
CA TYR A 24 1.85 -9.73 -6.09
C TYR A 24 2.42 -10.53 -7.25
N ASN A 25 2.01 -11.76 -7.45
CA ASN A 25 2.47 -12.62 -8.54
C ASN A 25 1.38 -12.87 -9.61
N ALA A 26 1.77 -13.62 -10.66
CA ALA A 26 0.90 -13.90 -11.80
C ALA A 26 -0.29 -14.84 -11.49
N SER A 27 -0.32 -15.51 -10.34
CA SER A 27 -1.45 -16.35 -9.94
C SER A 27 -2.64 -15.52 -9.43
N ASN A 28 -2.40 -14.28 -8.98
CA ASN A 28 -3.46 -13.38 -8.53
C ASN A 28 -4.10 -12.66 -9.72
N VAL A 29 -5.34 -13.03 -10.04
CA VAL A 29 -6.09 -12.45 -11.17
C VAL A 29 -6.30 -10.94 -11.00
N THR A 30 -6.62 -10.48 -9.81
CA THR A 30 -6.80 -9.04 -9.53
C THR A 30 -5.51 -8.27 -9.79
N PHE A 31 -4.37 -8.80 -9.34
CA PHE A 31 -3.06 -8.21 -9.62
C PHE A 31 -2.73 -8.19 -11.11
N ARG A 32 -3.04 -9.28 -11.86
CA ARG A 32 -2.86 -9.33 -13.32
C ARG A 32 -3.67 -8.25 -14.03
N VAL A 33 -4.95 -8.05 -13.64
CA VAL A 33 -5.79 -6.98 -14.20
C VAL A 33 -5.19 -5.61 -13.88
N LEU A 34 -4.84 -5.34 -12.63
CA LEU A 34 -4.24 -4.06 -12.25
C LEU A 34 -2.94 -3.79 -12.99
N ARG A 35 -2.08 -4.80 -13.17
CA ARG A 35 -0.85 -4.69 -13.97
C ARG A 35 -1.14 -4.35 -15.44
N ALA A 36 -2.14 -4.96 -16.04
CA ALA A 36 -2.54 -4.64 -17.41
C ALA A 36 -2.92 -3.15 -17.56
N PHE A 37 -3.39 -2.52 -16.49
CA PHE A 37 -3.73 -1.11 -16.46
C PHE A 37 -2.64 -0.18 -15.84
N GLY A 38 -1.41 -0.66 -15.74
CA GLY A 38 -0.25 0.16 -15.38
C GLY A 38 0.17 0.09 -13.91
N TRP A 39 -0.42 -0.82 -13.11
CA TRP A 39 0.07 -1.08 -11.76
C TRP A 39 1.39 -1.86 -11.85
N GLY A 40 2.45 -1.24 -11.40
CA GLY A 40 3.75 -1.87 -11.62
C GLY A 40 4.89 -1.28 -10.80
N PRO A 41 5.43 -0.11 -11.17
CA PRO A 41 6.49 0.53 -10.39
C PRO A 41 6.00 1.00 -9.01
N LEU A 42 4.77 1.52 -8.94
CA LEU A 42 4.06 1.84 -7.71
C LEU A 42 2.99 0.76 -7.45
N LEU A 43 2.88 0.31 -6.21
CA LEU A 43 1.93 -0.72 -5.77
C LEU A 43 0.85 -0.15 -4.84
N ASN A 44 0.56 1.14 -4.94
CA ASN A 44 -0.48 1.81 -4.16
C ASN A 44 -1.72 2.14 -5.01
N LEU A 45 -2.85 2.42 -4.36
CA LEU A 45 -4.14 2.65 -5.01
C LEU A 45 -4.30 4.05 -5.59
N GLY A 46 -3.43 4.99 -5.23
CA GLY A 46 -3.42 6.34 -5.75
C GLY A 46 -4.37 7.32 -5.04
N TYR A 47 -3.99 8.59 -5.08
CA TYR A 47 -4.79 9.72 -4.59
C TYR A 47 -5.37 10.48 -5.78
N TYR A 48 -6.70 10.54 -5.87
CA TYR A 48 -7.46 11.20 -6.93
C TYR A 48 -7.91 12.59 -6.47
N PRO A 49 -7.25 13.68 -6.91
CA PRO A 49 -7.43 15.02 -6.32
C PRO A 49 -8.86 15.58 -6.48
N PHE A 50 -9.56 15.16 -7.53
CA PHE A 50 -10.92 15.64 -7.80
C PHE A 50 -12.02 14.76 -7.19
N GLY A 51 -11.65 13.68 -6.51
CA GLY A 51 -12.59 12.76 -5.89
C GLY A 51 -13.55 12.08 -6.87
N LYS A 52 -14.69 11.61 -6.33
CA LYS A 52 -15.67 10.78 -7.04
C LYS A 52 -16.31 11.40 -8.29
N PRO A 53 -16.78 12.68 -8.32
CA PRO A 53 -17.55 13.21 -9.46
C PRO A 53 -16.74 13.26 -10.75
N LEU A 54 -15.53 13.75 -10.71
CA LEU A 54 -14.68 13.88 -11.90
C LEU A 54 -14.07 12.55 -12.35
N THR A 55 -13.84 11.62 -11.42
CA THR A 55 -13.47 10.25 -11.78
C THR A 55 -14.60 9.58 -12.57
N LEU A 56 -15.85 9.85 -12.21
CA LEU A 56 -17.02 9.36 -12.90
C LEU A 56 -17.18 9.99 -14.30
N LEU A 57 -17.03 11.31 -14.40
CA LEU A 57 -17.07 12.04 -15.67
C LEU A 57 -15.94 11.57 -16.60
N ASN A 58 -14.75 11.41 -16.09
CA ASN A 58 -13.62 10.86 -16.83
C ASN A 58 -13.89 9.43 -17.34
N PHE A 59 -14.56 8.60 -16.55
CA PHE A 59 -14.95 7.26 -16.98
C PHE A 59 -16.02 7.27 -18.08
N LEU A 60 -16.92 8.26 -18.08
CA LEU A 60 -17.98 8.40 -19.08
C LEU A 60 -17.50 9.08 -20.37
N VAL A 61 -16.62 10.07 -20.25
CA VAL A 61 -16.18 10.91 -21.38
C VAL A 61 -14.91 10.36 -22.05
N THR A 62 -14.18 9.48 -21.41
CA THR A 62 -12.90 8.94 -21.88
C THR A 62 -12.87 7.48 -22.35
N PRO A 63 -13.95 6.82 -22.79
CA PRO A 63 -13.81 5.52 -23.47
C PRO A 63 -13.03 5.62 -24.78
N LEU A 64 -12.93 6.84 -25.38
CA LEU A 64 -12.30 7.05 -26.68
C LEU A 64 -10.89 7.64 -26.65
N LEU A 65 -10.46 8.33 -25.60
CA LEU A 65 -9.18 9.04 -25.61
C LEU A 65 -8.27 8.82 -24.38
N PHE A 66 -8.82 8.47 -23.21
CA PHE A 66 -7.99 8.21 -22.02
C PHE A 66 -8.70 7.22 -21.10
N SER A 67 -8.21 5.99 -21.02
CA SER A 67 -8.60 5.03 -19.97
C SER A 67 -8.43 5.67 -18.58
N PRO A 68 -9.39 5.51 -17.64
CA PRO A 68 -9.20 5.97 -16.26
C PRO A 68 -7.94 5.40 -15.61
N PHE A 69 -7.43 4.31 -16.14
CA PHE A 69 -6.19 3.66 -15.74
C PHE A 69 -4.92 4.37 -16.26
N PHE A 70 -4.98 5.18 -17.32
CA PHE A 70 -3.83 6.03 -17.69
C PHE A 70 -3.55 7.13 -16.66
N ARG A 71 -4.50 7.42 -15.77
CA ARG A 71 -4.29 8.33 -14.63
C ARG A 71 -3.86 7.60 -13.37
N LEU A 72 -3.87 6.27 -13.35
CA LEU A 72 -3.45 5.51 -12.19
C LEU A 72 -2.00 5.82 -11.77
N PRO A 73 -0.98 5.82 -12.65
CA PRO A 73 0.37 6.20 -12.26
C PRO A 73 0.47 7.63 -11.69
N ALA A 74 -0.32 8.58 -12.26
CA ALA A 74 -0.35 9.94 -11.73
C ALA A 74 -1.02 10.00 -10.34
N ALA A 75 -2.12 9.28 -10.14
CA ALA A 75 -2.77 9.18 -8.84
C ALA A 75 -1.87 8.49 -7.81
N GLN A 76 -1.16 7.44 -8.22
CA GLN A 76 -0.18 6.73 -7.37
C GLN A 76 0.95 7.66 -6.93
N LEU A 77 1.51 8.45 -7.85
CA LEU A 77 2.52 9.44 -7.54
C LEU A 77 1.97 10.57 -6.65
N ASN A 78 0.72 10.99 -6.86
CA ASN A 78 0.05 11.97 -5.99
C ASN A 78 -0.07 11.47 -4.56
N LEU A 79 -0.39 10.17 -4.36
CA LEU A 79 -0.45 9.57 -3.03
C LEU A 79 0.92 9.61 -2.35
N VAL A 80 1.99 9.23 -3.06
CA VAL A 80 3.36 9.35 -2.54
C VAL A 80 3.65 10.80 -2.13
N LYS A 81 3.43 11.77 -3.02
CA LYS A 81 3.68 13.20 -2.73
C LYS A 81 2.89 13.71 -1.53
N LYS A 82 1.63 13.29 -1.38
CA LYS A 82 0.79 13.64 -0.21
C LYS A 82 1.34 13.04 1.08
N SER A 83 1.80 11.80 1.04
CA SER A 83 2.44 11.12 2.17
C SER A 83 3.74 11.81 2.58
N LEU A 84 4.57 12.18 1.58
CA LEU A 84 5.82 12.93 1.82
C LEU A 84 5.59 14.29 2.46
N ALA A 85 4.53 15.00 2.06
CA ALA A 85 4.20 16.30 2.66
C ALA A 85 3.89 16.19 4.17
N LEU A 86 3.45 15.02 4.65
CA LEU A 86 3.21 14.76 6.07
C LEU A 86 4.47 14.36 6.83
N LEU A 87 5.52 13.90 6.15
CA LEU A 87 6.79 13.52 6.79
C LEU A 87 7.59 14.72 7.29
N ASP A 88 7.32 15.92 6.75
CA ASP A 88 8.10 17.12 7.10
C ASP A 88 9.61 16.87 6.94
N LEU A 89 9.98 16.45 5.72
CA LEU A 89 11.35 16.15 5.38
C LEU A 89 12.19 17.43 5.29
N GLY A 90 13.40 17.36 5.86
CA GLY A 90 14.40 18.41 5.79
C GLY A 90 15.76 17.89 5.35
N SER A 91 16.70 18.82 5.15
CA SER A 91 18.08 18.49 4.81
C SER A 91 18.73 17.63 5.88
N GLY A 92 19.49 16.63 5.48
CA GLY A 92 20.26 15.75 6.34
C GLY A 92 19.44 14.70 7.12
N HIS A 93 18.10 14.60 6.91
CA HIS A 93 17.31 13.57 7.58
C HIS A 93 17.67 12.16 7.09
N ARG A 94 17.70 11.23 8.05
CA ARG A 94 17.77 9.79 7.79
C ARG A 94 16.34 9.26 7.72
N VAL A 95 15.99 8.69 6.56
CA VAL A 95 14.61 8.32 6.24
C VAL A 95 14.53 6.82 6.02
N LEU A 96 13.54 6.16 6.64
CA LEU A 96 13.20 4.77 6.40
C LEU A 96 11.84 4.67 5.67
N ASP A 97 11.82 3.93 4.56
CA ASP A 97 10.59 3.56 3.83
C ASP A 97 10.30 2.08 4.08
N VAL A 98 9.31 1.79 4.91
CA VAL A 98 8.98 0.42 5.35
C VAL A 98 7.93 -0.18 4.43
N GLY A 99 8.26 -1.31 3.80
CA GLY A 99 7.45 -1.90 2.75
C GLY A 99 7.53 -1.07 1.47
N CYS A 100 8.74 -0.71 1.06
CA CYS A 100 8.99 0.19 -0.07
C CYS A 100 8.57 -0.38 -1.43
N GLY A 101 8.16 -1.64 -1.48
CA GLY A 101 7.81 -2.35 -2.70
C GLY A 101 8.96 -2.29 -3.72
N ARG A 102 8.66 -1.85 -4.94
CA ARG A 102 9.63 -1.72 -6.03
C ARG A 102 10.44 -0.42 -5.99
N GLY A 103 10.45 0.27 -4.85
CA GLY A 103 11.37 1.36 -4.55
C GLY A 103 10.97 2.74 -5.07
N THR A 104 9.85 2.91 -5.77
CA THR A 104 9.51 4.21 -6.37
C THR A 104 9.22 5.29 -5.33
N SER A 105 8.58 4.99 -4.21
CA SER A 105 8.36 5.93 -3.09
C SER A 105 9.68 6.43 -2.53
N SER A 106 10.60 5.52 -2.22
CA SER A 106 11.95 5.83 -1.74
C SER A 106 12.74 6.69 -2.74
N TYR A 107 12.65 6.35 -4.04
CA TYR A 107 13.31 7.14 -5.10
C TYR A 107 12.74 8.56 -5.20
N VAL A 108 11.43 8.73 -5.09
CA VAL A 108 10.81 10.07 -5.09
C VAL A 108 11.28 10.88 -3.87
N MET A 109 11.43 10.25 -2.70
CA MET A 109 12.00 10.90 -1.52
C MET A 109 13.44 11.33 -1.74
N ALA A 110 14.30 10.42 -2.17
CA ALA A 110 15.72 10.68 -2.40
C ALA A 110 15.95 11.78 -3.46
N SER A 111 15.16 11.75 -4.55
CA SER A 111 15.24 12.74 -5.61
C SER A 111 14.74 14.12 -5.19
N ALA A 112 13.70 14.19 -4.36
CA ALA A 112 13.14 15.46 -3.89
C ALA A 112 13.99 16.10 -2.77
N PHE A 113 14.77 15.29 -2.04
CA PHE A 113 15.61 15.71 -0.92
C PHE A 113 17.03 15.15 -1.06
N PRO A 114 17.88 15.74 -1.91
CA PRO A 114 19.21 15.18 -2.23
C PRO A 114 20.15 15.04 -1.02
N ASP A 115 19.96 15.87 0.02
CA ASP A 115 20.74 15.81 1.26
C ASP A 115 20.22 14.80 2.29
N ALA A 116 19.02 14.24 2.09
CA ALA A 116 18.47 13.17 2.94
C ALA A 116 19.12 11.82 2.59
N GLN A 117 19.28 10.95 3.58
CA GLN A 117 19.72 9.57 3.38
C GLN A 117 18.49 8.65 3.47
N VAL A 118 18.11 8.05 2.36
CA VAL A 118 16.90 7.22 2.27
C VAL A 118 17.26 5.74 2.26
N THR A 119 16.62 4.98 3.12
CA THR A 119 16.70 3.51 3.14
C THR A 119 15.31 2.95 2.87
N GLY A 120 15.14 2.20 1.79
CA GLY A 120 13.93 1.41 1.51
C GLY A 120 14.11 -0.02 1.97
N ILE A 121 13.12 -0.56 2.66
CA ILE A 121 13.09 -1.99 3.01
C ILE A 121 11.80 -2.64 2.52
N ASP A 122 11.94 -3.88 2.06
CA ASP A 122 10.79 -4.73 1.70
C ASP A 122 11.05 -6.18 2.14
N LEU A 123 9.96 -6.90 2.44
CA LEU A 123 10.03 -8.30 2.84
C LEU A 123 10.36 -9.21 1.65
N LEU A 124 9.96 -8.82 0.43
CA LEU A 124 10.10 -9.63 -0.77
C LEU A 124 11.44 -9.33 -1.49
N PRO A 125 12.35 -10.32 -1.59
CA PRO A 125 13.62 -10.16 -2.30
C PRO A 125 13.44 -9.69 -3.76
N GLU A 126 12.37 -10.13 -4.42
CA GLU A 126 12.06 -9.74 -5.80
C GLU A 126 11.74 -8.26 -5.93
N ASN A 127 11.05 -7.67 -4.95
CA ASN A 127 10.78 -6.23 -4.91
C ASN A 127 12.08 -5.45 -4.74
N VAL A 128 12.95 -5.88 -3.83
CA VAL A 128 14.25 -5.27 -3.58
C VAL A 128 15.15 -5.35 -4.81
N ALA A 129 15.18 -6.49 -5.50
CA ALA A 129 15.94 -6.65 -6.75
C ALA A 129 15.45 -5.70 -7.86
N VAL A 130 14.12 -5.55 -8.00
CA VAL A 130 13.53 -4.59 -8.95
C VAL A 130 13.88 -3.16 -8.56
N ALA A 131 13.80 -2.81 -7.28
CA ALA A 131 14.15 -1.47 -6.77
C ALA A 131 15.62 -1.11 -7.07
N HIS A 132 16.54 -2.06 -6.83
CA HIS A 132 17.96 -1.91 -7.20
C HIS A 132 18.15 -1.73 -8.71
N THR A 133 17.45 -2.51 -9.53
CA THR A 133 17.55 -2.41 -10.99
C THR A 133 17.09 -1.02 -11.48
N LEU A 134 16.01 -0.49 -10.93
CA LEU A 134 15.42 0.76 -11.36
C LEU A 134 16.14 2.00 -10.80
N TYR A 135 16.60 1.94 -9.55
CA TYR A 135 17.01 3.14 -8.79
C TYR A 135 18.33 3.01 -8.02
N GLY A 136 19.01 1.88 -8.14
CA GLY A 136 20.26 1.58 -7.39
C GLY A 136 21.43 2.54 -7.64
N ASN A 137 21.37 3.35 -8.70
CA ASN A 137 22.38 4.37 -9.00
C ASN A 137 22.15 5.72 -8.30
N THR A 138 21.11 5.82 -7.44
CA THR A 138 20.81 7.06 -6.71
C THR A 138 21.70 7.14 -5.47
N SER A 139 22.56 8.14 -5.39
CA SER A 139 23.67 8.21 -4.43
C SER A 139 23.26 8.27 -2.96
N ASN A 140 22.09 8.82 -2.66
CA ASN A 140 21.55 8.97 -1.30
C ASN A 140 20.43 7.96 -0.99
N LEU A 141 20.36 6.83 -1.73
CA LEU A 141 19.30 5.84 -1.63
C LEU A 141 19.88 4.43 -1.59
N ILE A 142 19.47 3.63 -0.60
CA ILE A 142 19.79 2.20 -0.52
C ILE A 142 18.50 1.39 -0.33
N TYR A 143 18.51 0.15 -0.84
CA TYR A 143 17.44 -0.82 -0.63
C TYR A 143 17.96 -2.05 0.07
N ARG A 144 17.16 -2.63 0.97
CA ARG A 144 17.52 -3.85 1.73
C ARG A 144 16.28 -4.72 1.92
N GLU A 145 16.50 -6.02 1.99
CA GLU A 145 15.50 -6.94 2.53
C GLU A 145 15.32 -6.68 4.01
N GLY A 146 14.08 -6.70 4.48
CA GLY A 146 13.80 -6.47 5.89
C GLY A 146 12.37 -6.85 6.27
N ASP A 147 12.23 -7.32 7.50
CA ASP A 147 10.95 -7.64 8.12
C ASP A 147 10.57 -6.50 9.07
N ALA A 148 9.42 -5.88 8.83
CA ALA A 148 8.91 -4.78 9.66
C ALA A 148 8.70 -5.18 11.13
N MET A 149 8.58 -6.49 11.42
CA MET A 149 8.42 -7.00 12.78
C MET A 149 9.77 -7.09 13.54
N GLN A 150 10.89 -6.99 12.82
CA GLN A 150 12.23 -7.07 13.39
C GLN A 150 13.24 -6.38 12.48
N LEU A 151 13.38 -5.06 12.66
CA LEU A 151 14.22 -4.21 11.83
C LEU A 151 15.67 -4.22 12.32
N ASP A 152 16.59 -4.68 11.46
CA ASP A 152 18.03 -4.76 11.77
C ASP A 152 18.71 -3.40 11.58
N PHE A 153 18.34 -2.46 12.44
CA PHE A 153 18.96 -1.14 12.54
C PHE A 153 19.19 -0.77 14.01
N PRO A 154 20.22 0.05 14.29
CA PRO A 154 20.44 0.58 15.64
C PRO A 154 19.26 1.42 16.13
N ASP A 155 19.12 1.54 17.44
CA ASP A 155 18.14 2.43 18.06
C ASP A 155 18.37 3.87 17.60
N ARG A 156 17.28 4.62 17.40
CA ARG A 156 17.30 6.04 17.01
C ARG A 156 18.10 6.32 15.73
N SER A 157 18.08 5.35 14.78
CA SER A 157 18.81 5.47 13.52
C SER A 157 18.09 6.28 12.45
N PHE A 158 16.82 6.62 12.67
CA PHE A 158 16.01 7.37 11.71
C PHE A 158 15.34 8.59 12.34
N ASP A 159 15.21 9.63 11.53
CA ASP A 159 14.52 10.87 11.88
C ASP A 159 13.10 10.89 11.31
N ARG A 160 12.89 10.18 10.20
CA ARG A 160 11.60 10.10 9.49
C ARG A 160 11.35 8.67 9.03
N VAL A 161 10.10 8.21 9.17
CA VAL A 161 9.68 6.89 8.68
C VAL A 161 8.40 7.02 7.87
N LEU A 162 8.38 6.42 6.69
CA LEU A 162 7.17 6.20 5.90
C LEU A 162 6.80 4.72 5.91
N CYS A 163 5.51 4.42 6.05
CA CYS A 163 4.93 3.12 5.74
C CYS A 163 3.66 3.37 4.91
N LEU A 164 3.73 3.11 3.60
CA LEU A 164 2.67 3.43 2.65
C LEU A 164 2.08 2.16 2.06
N GLU A 165 0.82 1.85 2.40
CA GLU A 165 0.09 0.65 1.94
C GLU A 165 0.89 -0.65 2.11
N ALA A 166 1.46 -0.83 3.30
CA ALA A 166 2.22 -2.03 3.63
C ALA A 166 1.82 -2.65 4.98
N ALA A 167 1.41 -1.83 5.95
CA ALA A 167 1.15 -2.30 7.31
C ALA A 167 -0.06 -3.24 7.40
N PHE A 168 -0.97 -3.24 6.44
CA PHE A 168 -2.06 -4.21 6.38
C PHE A 168 -1.60 -5.66 6.17
N HIS A 169 -0.38 -5.87 5.67
CA HIS A 169 0.25 -7.20 5.59
C HIS A 169 0.92 -7.65 6.90
N PHE A 170 1.12 -6.74 7.84
CA PHE A 170 1.88 -7.06 9.04
C PHE A 170 1.04 -7.88 10.02
N PRO A 171 1.55 -9.01 10.53
CA PRO A 171 0.79 -9.87 11.44
C PRO A 171 0.58 -9.24 12.82
N ASP A 172 1.49 -8.37 13.27
CA ASP A 172 1.44 -7.71 14.59
C ASP A 172 1.82 -6.23 14.48
N ARG A 173 0.82 -5.36 14.38
CA ARG A 173 1.02 -3.91 14.25
C ARG A 173 1.49 -3.26 15.54
N ALA A 174 1.16 -3.84 16.70
CA ALA A 174 1.68 -3.35 17.97
C ALA A 174 3.20 -3.56 18.04
N ARG A 175 3.68 -4.72 17.60
CA ARG A 175 5.12 -4.99 17.47
C ARG A 175 5.80 -4.08 16.45
N PHE A 176 5.16 -3.84 15.29
CA PHE A 176 5.67 -2.87 14.31
C PHE A 176 5.82 -1.47 14.93
N LEU A 177 4.82 -0.99 15.66
CA LEU A 177 4.89 0.31 16.36
C LEU A 177 5.97 0.34 17.44
N SER A 178 6.23 -0.79 18.12
CA SER A 178 7.35 -0.94 19.04
C SER A 178 8.70 -0.81 18.34
N GLU A 179 8.87 -1.46 17.17
CA GLU A 179 10.07 -1.30 16.33
C GLU A 179 10.25 0.15 15.86
N LEU A 180 9.18 0.80 15.40
CA LEU A 180 9.23 2.21 15.04
C LEU A 180 9.64 3.10 16.22
N SER A 181 9.10 2.83 17.40
CA SER A 181 9.44 3.55 18.63
C SER A 181 10.93 3.42 18.98
N ARG A 182 11.52 2.26 18.75
CA ARG A 182 12.96 2.01 18.96
C ARG A 182 13.81 2.78 17.94
N LEU A 183 13.38 2.77 16.67
CA LEU A 183 14.17 3.30 15.55
C LEU A 183 14.08 4.81 15.40
N VAL A 184 12.94 5.41 15.75
CA VAL A 184 12.71 6.84 15.58
C VAL A 184 13.32 7.61 16.75
N GLY A 185 14.22 8.54 16.46
CA GLY A 185 14.86 9.41 17.43
C GLY A 185 13.89 10.43 18.06
N ALA A 186 14.30 11.07 19.15
CA ALA A 186 13.53 12.13 19.79
C ALA A 186 13.26 13.28 18.79
N GLY A 187 12.03 13.78 18.72
CA GLY A 187 11.59 14.75 17.72
C GLY A 187 11.36 14.18 16.33
N GLY A 188 11.60 12.88 16.14
CA GLY A 188 11.36 12.22 14.87
C GLY A 188 9.88 11.97 14.58
N ARG A 189 9.57 11.60 13.34
CA ARG A 189 8.21 11.45 12.85
C ARG A 189 8.04 10.18 12.04
N ALA A 190 6.92 9.47 12.25
CA ALA A 190 6.50 8.35 11.41
C ALA A 190 5.14 8.66 10.78
N VAL A 191 4.98 8.32 9.50
CA VAL A 191 3.73 8.45 8.75
C VAL A 191 3.32 7.06 8.28
N ILE A 192 2.16 6.60 8.73
CA ILE A 192 1.55 5.33 8.31
C ILE A 192 0.32 5.66 7.47
N VAL A 193 0.31 5.20 6.23
CA VAL A 193 -0.79 5.44 5.29
C VAL A 193 -1.37 4.11 4.88
N ASP A 194 -2.58 3.81 5.35
CA ASP A 194 -3.14 2.48 5.17
C ASP A 194 -4.67 2.45 5.30
N PHE A 195 -5.25 1.28 5.03
CA PHE A 195 -6.63 0.93 5.34
C PHE A 195 -6.78 0.63 6.83
N MET A 196 -7.82 1.18 7.42
CA MET A 196 -8.17 0.91 8.81
C MET A 196 -9.69 0.69 8.91
N TRP A 197 -10.15 -0.15 9.84
CA TRP A 197 -11.57 -0.22 10.14
C TRP A 197 -12.05 1.15 10.61
N LYS A 198 -13.29 1.50 10.26
CA LYS A 198 -13.92 2.76 10.70
C LYS A 198 -13.98 2.89 12.21
N ASP A 199 -14.26 1.77 12.86
CA ASP A 199 -14.33 1.58 14.30
C ASP A 199 -14.12 0.09 14.63
N ASP A 200 -14.05 -0.25 15.91
CA ASP A 200 -13.80 -1.62 16.36
C ASP A 200 -14.95 -2.57 16.00
N ALA A 201 -16.17 -2.07 15.83
CA ALA A 201 -17.34 -2.86 15.45
C ALA A 201 -17.39 -3.18 13.94
N ALA A 202 -16.78 -2.35 13.09
CA ALA A 202 -16.85 -2.48 11.63
C ALA A 202 -16.32 -3.83 11.12
N ARG A 203 -15.35 -4.42 11.81
CA ARG A 203 -14.82 -5.77 11.49
C ARG A 203 -15.85 -6.87 11.61
N HIS A 204 -16.85 -6.73 12.51
CA HIS A 204 -17.90 -7.71 12.77
C HIS A 204 -19.10 -7.54 11.83
N VAL A 205 -19.27 -6.35 11.27
CA VAL A 205 -20.35 -6.03 10.33
C VAL A 205 -20.00 -6.47 8.90
N CYS A 206 -18.71 -6.49 8.56
CA CYS A 206 -18.27 -6.90 7.24
C CYS A 206 -18.60 -8.39 7.01
N ASN A 207 -19.23 -8.69 5.86
CA ASN A 207 -19.59 -10.04 5.47
C ASN A 207 -18.34 -10.95 5.48
N ALA A 208 -18.46 -12.12 6.13
CA ALA A 208 -17.37 -13.09 6.25
C ALA A 208 -16.83 -13.58 4.90
N GLU A 209 -17.69 -13.72 3.88
CA GLU A 209 -17.29 -14.11 2.53
C GLU A 209 -16.47 -12.99 1.85
N THR A 210 -16.94 -11.74 1.94
CA THR A 210 -16.23 -10.55 1.46
C THR A 210 -14.84 -10.46 2.08
N SER A 211 -14.76 -10.56 3.41
CA SER A 211 -13.48 -10.52 4.14
C SER A 211 -12.55 -11.63 3.71
N ARG A 212 -13.05 -12.85 3.51
CA ARG A 212 -12.27 -14.01 3.05
C ARG A 212 -11.73 -13.80 1.64
N LEU A 213 -12.56 -13.29 0.71
CA LEU A 213 -12.14 -13.01 -0.67
C LEU A 213 -11.05 -11.93 -0.73
N VAL A 214 -11.19 -10.84 0.03
CA VAL A 214 -10.18 -9.78 0.07
C VAL A 214 -8.90 -10.30 0.73
N ARG A 215 -9.00 -11.09 1.80
CA ARG A 215 -7.84 -11.75 2.42
C ARG A 215 -7.09 -12.64 1.44
N SER A 216 -7.81 -13.52 0.72
CA SER A 216 -7.18 -14.43 -0.24
C SER A 216 -6.53 -13.68 -1.40
N THR A 217 -7.07 -12.52 -1.79
CA THR A 217 -6.51 -11.68 -2.85
C THR A 217 -5.22 -11.00 -2.42
N TRP A 218 -5.16 -10.45 -1.21
CA TRP A 218 -4.03 -9.62 -0.75
C TRP A 218 -3.21 -10.26 0.36
N GLN A 219 -3.57 -11.46 0.81
CA GLN A 219 -2.86 -12.18 1.87
C GLN A 219 -2.70 -11.34 3.15
N TRP A 220 -3.77 -10.70 3.60
CA TRP A 220 -3.79 -9.93 4.83
C TRP A 220 -4.62 -10.64 5.93
N GLU A 221 -4.21 -10.46 7.15
CA GLU A 221 -4.87 -11.08 8.30
C GLU A 221 -6.12 -10.31 8.72
N SER A 222 -5.94 -9.02 9.02
CA SER A 222 -7.00 -8.10 9.46
C SER A 222 -6.54 -6.66 9.30
N PHE A 223 -7.46 -5.70 9.29
CA PHE A 223 -7.14 -4.29 9.56
C PHE A 223 -7.28 -4.02 11.06
N ASP A 224 -6.46 -3.10 11.58
CA ASP A 224 -6.74 -2.45 12.85
C ASP A 224 -7.71 -1.30 12.62
N SER A 225 -8.48 -0.92 13.65
CA SER A 225 -9.22 0.34 13.63
C SER A 225 -8.27 1.53 13.87
N VAL A 226 -8.71 2.74 13.51
CA VAL A 226 -7.97 3.96 13.83
C VAL A 226 -7.70 4.05 15.33
N HIS A 227 -8.69 3.70 16.16
CA HIS A 227 -8.57 3.70 17.61
C HIS A 227 -7.52 2.71 18.13
N GLU A 228 -7.45 1.50 17.56
CA GLU A 228 -6.41 0.52 17.91
C GLU A 228 -5.02 1.01 17.56
N TYR A 229 -4.84 1.58 16.35
CA TYR A 229 -3.56 2.19 15.96
C TYR A 229 -3.14 3.31 16.90
N GLU A 230 -4.05 4.23 17.22
CA GLU A 230 -3.76 5.34 18.13
C GLU A 230 -3.41 4.86 19.54
N ARG A 231 -4.16 3.89 20.06
CA ARG A 231 -3.89 3.30 21.38
C ARG A 231 -2.51 2.65 21.42
N ASN A 232 -2.19 1.83 20.40
CA ASN A 232 -0.91 1.14 20.31
C ASN A 232 0.25 2.12 20.09
N ALA A 233 0.06 3.17 19.31
CA ALA A 233 1.07 4.22 19.11
C ALA A 233 1.38 4.96 20.43
N ARG A 234 0.34 5.37 21.19
CA ARG A 234 0.52 6.02 22.50
C ARG A 234 1.21 5.09 23.51
N ALA A 235 0.84 3.80 23.53
CA ALA A 235 1.48 2.80 24.40
C ALA A 235 2.98 2.64 24.09
N ASN A 236 3.40 2.91 22.86
CA ASN A 236 4.79 2.89 22.41
C ASN A 236 5.46 4.28 22.46
N GLY A 237 4.87 5.26 23.15
CA GLY A 237 5.46 6.57 23.42
C GLY A 237 5.40 7.55 22.25
N PHE A 238 4.53 7.31 21.26
CA PHE A 238 4.22 8.30 20.24
C PHE A 238 3.07 9.21 20.67
N THR A 239 3.13 10.46 20.23
CA THR A 239 1.97 11.36 20.19
C THR A 239 1.35 11.33 18.80
N ILE A 240 0.01 11.41 18.74
CA ILE A 240 -0.71 11.52 17.48
C ILE A 240 -0.74 12.98 17.07
N GLU A 241 0.03 13.35 16.06
CA GLU A 241 0.08 14.72 15.55
C GLU A 241 -1.07 15.01 14.58
N ALA A 242 -1.41 14.03 13.74
CA ALA A 242 -2.56 14.12 12.85
C ALA A 242 -3.10 12.73 12.49
N CYS A 243 -4.40 12.71 12.19
CA CYS A 243 -5.10 11.56 11.61
C CYS A 243 -5.95 12.09 10.46
N VAL A 244 -5.48 11.91 9.23
CA VAL A 244 -6.09 12.51 8.03
C VAL A 244 -6.81 11.45 7.23
N ASP A 245 -8.12 11.60 7.08
CA ASP A 245 -8.96 10.68 6.29
C ASP A 245 -8.91 11.05 4.80
N TRP A 246 -8.33 10.18 3.99
CA TRP A 246 -8.26 10.32 2.54
C TRP A 246 -9.26 9.44 1.79
N SER A 247 -10.23 8.85 2.47
CA SER A 247 -11.21 7.92 1.87
C SER A 247 -11.95 8.52 0.67
N ALA A 248 -12.27 9.81 0.71
CA ALA A 248 -12.94 10.51 -0.40
C ALA A 248 -12.09 10.56 -1.68
N HIS A 249 -10.77 10.51 -1.53
CA HIS A 249 -9.80 10.63 -2.62
C HIS A 249 -9.16 9.31 -3.04
N VAL A 250 -9.24 8.26 -2.22
CA VAL A 250 -8.64 6.94 -2.49
C VAL A 250 -9.71 5.89 -2.65
N THR A 251 -10.41 5.51 -1.58
CA THR A 251 -11.34 4.37 -1.63
C THR A 251 -12.66 4.68 -2.31
N ALA A 252 -13.18 5.91 -2.23
CA ALA A 252 -14.45 6.25 -2.88
C ALA A 252 -14.36 6.23 -4.42
N PRO A 253 -13.33 6.82 -5.07
CA PRO A 253 -13.11 6.66 -6.51
C PRO A 253 -12.90 5.20 -6.92
N LEU A 254 -12.08 4.47 -6.16
CA LEU A 254 -11.75 3.08 -6.43
C LEU A 254 -12.98 2.18 -6.41
N ARG A 255 -13.83 2.32 -5.39
CA ARG A 255 -15.13 1.59 -5.31
C ARG A 255 -16.00 1.84 -6.53
N THR A 256 -16.02 3.08 -7.03
CA THR A 256 -16.78 3.44 -8.23
C THR A 256 -16.24 2.74 -9.48
N ILE A 257 -14.91 2.71 -9.62
CA ILE A 257 -14.22 2.02 -10.73
C ILE A 257 -14.47 0.51 -10.64
N PHE A 258 -14.22 -0.09 -9.50
CA PHE A 258 -14.38 -1.55 -9.30
C PHE A 258 -15.82 -2.02 -9.54
N ASN A 259 -16.82 -1.27 -9.03
CA ASN A 259 -18.22 -1.60 -9.30
C ASN A 259 -18.56 -1.59 -10.80
N ARG A 260 -18.07 -0.61 -11.53
CA ARG A 260 -18.34 -0.50 -12.97
C ARG A 260 -17.65 -1.58 -13.76
N VAL A 261 -16.38 -1.82 -13.47
CA VAL A 261 -15.63 -2.89 -14.14
C VAL A 261 -16.24 -4.25 -13.79
N ALA A 262 -16.60 -4.51 -12.52
CA ALA A 262 -17.27 -5.72 -12.11
C ALA A 262 -18.63 -5.92 -12.80
N SER A 263 -19.38 -4.85 -13.07
CA SER A 263 -20.62 -4.91 -13.83
C SER A 263 -20.38 -5.15 -15.32
N LEU A 264 -19.34 -4.56 -15.88
CA LEU A 264 -19.00 -4.67 -17.29
C LEU A 264 -18.53 -6.08 -17.66
N VAL A 265 -17.67 -6.70 -16.82
CA VAL A 265 -17.10 -8.03 -17.09
C VAL A 265 -18.09 -9.19 -16.96
N GLN A 266 -19.30 -8.94 -16.45
CA GLN A 266 -20.38 -9.93 -16.47
C GLN A 266 -20.86 -10.23 -17.91
N TRP A 267 -20.71 -9.28 -18.82
CA TRP A 267 -21.19 -9.35 -20.17
C TRP A 267 -20.04 -9.68 -21.16
N THR A 268 -20.29 -10.57 -22.08
CA THR A 268 -19.31 -10.94 -23.12
C THR A 268 -18.85 -9.74 -23.94
N TRP A 269 -19.79 -8.84 -24.31
CA TRP A 269 -19.46 -7.60 -25.01
C TRP A 269 -18.59 -6.65 -24.18
N GLY A 270 -18.79 -6.62 -22.87
CA GLY A 270 -17.99 -5.82 -21.95
C GLY A 270 -16.54 -6.32 -21.86
N ARG A 271 -16.34 -7.64 -21.79
CA ARG A 271 -15.02 -8.27 -21.85
C ARG A 271 -14.34 -7.99 -23.19
N ALA A 272 -15.08 -8.15 -24.30
CA ALA A 272 -14.57 -7.86 -25.65
C ALA A 272 -14.12 -6.38 -25.77
N LEU A 273 -14.89 -5.46 -25.20
CA LEU A 273 -14.52 -4.02 -25.17
C LEU A 273 -13.21 -3.82 -24.39
N LEU A 274 -13.08 -4.39 -23.19
CA LEU A 274 -11.86 -4.27 -22.38
C LEU A 274 -10.63 -4.88 -23.09
N MET A 275 -10.79 -6.06 -23.71
CA MET A 275 -9.72 -6.71 -24.50
C MET A 275 -9.33 -5.92 -25.75
N ARG A 276 -10.28 -5.15 -26.33
CA ARG A 276 -9.99 -4.24 -27.46
C ARG A 276 -9.20 -3.01 -26.98
N LEU A 277 -9.54 -2.46 -25.82
CA LEU A 277 -8.88 -1.30 -25.24
C LEU A 277 -7.49 -1.65 -24.69
N ASN A 278 -7.32 -2.88 -24.19
CA ASN A 278 -6.05 -3.36 -23.65
C ASN A 278 -5.76 -4.80 -24.12
N PRO A 279 -4.89 -4.98 -25.12
CA PRO A 279 -4.55 -6.29 -25.65
C PRO A 279 -3.97 -7.28 -24.63
N LEU A 280 -3.35 -6.81 -23.53
CA LEU A 280 -2.83 -7.67 -22.48
C LEU A 280 -3.94 -8.49 -21.78
N LEU A 281 -5.18 -8.02 -21.85
CA LEU A 281 -6.33 -8.71 -21.28
C LEU A 281 -6.84 -9.89 -22.15
N ARG A 282 -6.31 -10.07 -23.36
CA ARG A 282 -6.69 -11.19 -24.26
C ARG A 282 -6.26 -12.56 -23.73
N ALA A 283 -5.30 -12.58 -22.81
CA ALA A 283 -4.83 -13.81 -22.15
C ALA A 283 -5.76 -14.26 -20.99
N PHE A 284 -6.82 -13.50 -20.68
CA PHE A 284 -7.73 -13.81 -19.59
C PHE A 284 -8.81 -14.80 -20.04
N THR A 285 -9.01 -15.85 -19.26
CA THR A 285 -10.06 -16.84 -19.45
C THR A 285 -11.40 -16.34 -18.90
N ASP A 286 -12.49 -17.05 -19.18
CA ASP A 286 -13.80 -16.75 -18.59
C ASP A 286 -13.80 -16.91 -17.06
N GLU A 287 -13.02 -17.86 -16.54
CA GLU A 287 -12.80 -18.04 -15.10
C GLU A 287 -12.09 -16.86 -14.49
N ASP A 288 -11.02 -16.37 -15.11
CA ASP A 288 -10.30 -15.16 -14.67
C ASP A 288 -11.26 -13.96 -14.54
N TRP A 289 -12.13 -13.76 -15.54
CA TRP A 289 -13.09 -12.65 -15.50
C TRP A 289 -14.14 -12.81 -14.40
N GLN A 290 -14.60 -14.04 -14.12
CA GLN A 290 -15.54 -14.31 -13.03
C GLN A 290 -14.87 -14.08 -11.67
N GLU A 291 -13.65 -14.56 -11.50
CA GLU A 291 -12.87 -14.37 -10.28
C GLU A 291 -12.61 -12.88 -10.02
N PHE A 292 -12.14 -12.16 -11.05
CA PHE A 292 -11.94 -10.72 -10.94
C PHE A 292 -13.24 -9.99 -10.58
N GLY A 293 -14.35 -10.34 -11.19
CA GLY A 293 -15.66 -9.76 -10.89
C GLY A 293 -16.09 -9.99 -9.44
N ARG A 294 -15.84 -11.18 -8.87
CA ARG A 294 -16.09 -11.47 -7.45
C ARG A 294 -15.17 -10.64 -6.54
N SER A 295 -13.87 -10.64 -6.84
CA SER A 295 -12.87 -9.87 -6.09
C SER A 295 -13.19 -8.37 -6.10
N ALA A 296 -13.51 -7.79 -7.24
CA ALA A 296 -13.85 -6.37 -7.37
C ALA A 296 -15.10 -5.99 -6.55
N ARG A 297 -16.12 -6.84 -6.50
CA ARG A 297 -17.30 -6.63 -5.65
C ARG A 297 -16.95 -6.71 -4.17
N ALA A 298 -16.13 -7.69 -3.77
CA ALA A 298 -15.67 -7.84 -2.40
C ALA A 298 -14.88 -6.60 -1.93
N HIS A 299 -13.99 -6.07 -2.79
CA HIS A 299 -13.27 -4.82 -2.51
C HIS A 299 -14.21 -3.62 -2.37
N THR A 300 -15.22 -3.53 -3.22
CA THR A 300 -16.23 -2.47 -3.10
C THR A 300 -16.98 -2.54 -1.78
N ASP A 301 -17.29 -3.73 -1.32
CA ASP A 301 -18.03 -3.93 -0.07
C ASP A 301 -17.17 -3.65 1.15
N ILE A 302 -15.97 -4.23 1.27
CA ILE A 302 -15.11 -4.02 2.43
C ILE A 302 -14.76 -2.55 2.65
N HIS A 303 -14.55 -1.79 1.56
CA HIS A 303 -14.26 -0.37 1.65
C HIS A 303 -15.46 0.52 2.03
N ARG A 304 -16.64 -0.04 2.27
CA ARG A 304 -17.74 0.63 2.98
C ARG A 304 -17.50 0.67 4.49
N HIS A 305 -16.72 -0.27 5.00
CA HIS A 305 -16.46 -0.48 6.42
C HIS A 305 -15.06 -0.01 6.85
N THR A 306 -14.22 0.39 5.90
CA THR A 306 -12.88 0.92 6.15
C THR A 306 -12.78 2.41 5.88
N ARG A 307 -11.77 3.04 6.48
CA ARG A 307 -11.22 4.34 6.10
C ARG A 307 -9.85 4.14 5.47
N TYR A 308 -9.45 5.07 4.65
CA TYR A 308 -8.09 5.20 4.17
C TYR A 308 -7.44 6.39 4.88
N VAL A 309 -6.49 6.13 5.73
CA VAL A 309 -6.01 7.10 6.72
C VAL A 309 -4.51 7.29 6.59
N ALA A 310 -4.08 8.57 6.71
CA ALA A 310 -2.70 8.92 6.97
C ALA A 310 -2.57 9.31 8.46
N LEU A 311 -1.89 8.47 9.22
CA LEU A 311 -1.63 8.66 10.64
C LEU A 311 -0.22 9.22 10.82
N VAL A 312 -0.12 10.39 11.43
CA VAL A 312 1.15 11.09 11.71
C VAL A 312 1.50 10.93 13.17
N LEU A 313 2.59 10.26 13.44
CA LEU A 313 3.12 9.95 14.76
C LEU A 313 4.38 10.76 15.02
N LYS A 314 4.48 11.36 16.20
CA LYS A 314 5.66 12.12 16.68
C LYS A 314 6.25 11.45 17.91
N ARG A 315 7.58 11.31 17.89
CA ARG A 315 8.37 10.73 18.98
C ARG A 315 8.83 11.78 19.98
#